data_4775d41f1a43866611114d0c58a633ce
#
_entry.id   4775d41f1a43866611114d0c58a633ce
#
_cell.length_a   1.000
_cell.length_b   1.000
_cell.length_c   1.000
_cell.angle_alpha   90.00
_cell.angle_beta   90.00
_cell.angle_gamma   90.00
#
_symmetry.space_group_name_H-M   'P 1'
#
loop_
_entity.id
_entity.type
_entity.pdbx_description
1 polymer ?
#
loop_
_entity_poly.entity_id
_entity_poly.type
_entity_poly.pdbx_seq_one_letter_code
_entity_poly.pdbx_strand_id
1 'polypeptide(L)' 'MKITIHSTTRVVTLSTSLDSVRARIWEGETESGIKVHCYVTRIAIDEKETRVTEFERELEEQAPPSA' A
#
# COMPACT_ATOMS: atom_id res chain seq x y z
N MET A 1 -7.61 -10.47 -13.82
CA MET A 1 -8.04 -9.11 -13.41
C MET A 1 -6.83 -8.21 -13.28
N LYS A 2 -6.95 -7.00 -13.74
CA LYS A 2 -5.89 -6.02 -13.61
C LYS A 2 -6.42 -4.79 -12.90
N ILE A 3 -5.67 -4.33 -11.90
CA ILE A 3 -6.08 -3.17 -11.08
C ILE A 3 -4.90 -2.22 -11.03
N THR A 4 -5.17 -0.92 -11.23
CA THR A 4 -4.16 0.12 -11.07
C THR A 4 -4.51 0.90 -9.81
N ILE A 5 -3.57 0.99 -8.88
CA ILE A 5 -3.81 1.66 -7.59
C ILE A 5 -2.70 2.66 -7.28
N HIS A 6 -3.04 3.61 -6.42
CA HIS A 6 -2.11 4.61 -5.93
C HIS A 6 -2.20 4.68 -4.41
N SER A 7 -1.07 4.89 -3.77
CA SER A 7 -1.01 5.03 -2.32
C SER A 7 -1.75 6.29 -1.87
N THR A 8 -2.33 6.21 -0.69
CA THR A 8 -2.92 7.38 -0.02
C THR A 8 -2.24 7.55 1.33
N THR A 9 -2.59 8.60 2.05
CA THR A 9 -2.05 8.81 3.40
C THR A 9 -2.92 8.20 4.48
N ARG A 10 -4.00 7.51 4.10
CA ARG A 10 -4.93 6.93 5.07
C ARG A 10 -4.45 5.55 5.52
N VAL A 11 -4.46 5.34 6.81
CA VAL A 11 -4.07 4.07 7.42
C VAL A 11 -5.22 3.58 8.29
N VAL A 12 -5.51 2.29 8.20
CA VAL A 12 -6.57 1.66 8.98
C VAL A 12 -6.01 0.46 9.72
N THR A 13 -6.73 0.00 10.73
CA THR A 13 -6.37 -1.22 11.45
C THR A 13 -7.33 -2.32 11.03
N LEU A 14 -6.77 -3.41 10.52
CA LEU A 14 -7.52 -4.61 10.17
C LEU A 14 -7.47 -5.55 11.36
N SER A 15 -8.63 -5.87 11.90
CA SER A 15 -8.70 -6.74 13.08
C SER A 15 -9.17 -8.14 12.70
N THR A 16 -8.48 -9.14 13.24
CA THR A 16 -8.87 -10.53 13.11
C THR A 16 -9.15 -11.07 14.53
N SER A 17 -9.61 -12.31 14.62
CA SER A 17 -9.86 -12.91 15.92
C SER A 17 -8.57 -13.13 16.74
N LEU A 18 -7.42 -13.10 16.10
CA LEU A 18 -6.15 -13.40 16.75
C LEU A 18 -5.21 -12.20 16.82
N ASP A 19 -5.39 -11.21 15.93
CA ASP A 19 -4.43 -10.13 15.83
C ASP A 19 -5.06 -8.91 15.16
N SER A 20 -4.35 -7.79 15.20
CA SER A 20 -4.70 -6.61 14.45
C SER A 20 -3.47 -6.14 13.66
N VAL A 21 -3.71 -5.74 12.42
CA VAL A 21 -2.65 -5.36 11.50
C VAL A 21 -2.97 -3.99 10.90
N ARG A 22 -1.99 -3.11 10.87
CA ARG A 22 -2.17 -1.82 10.24
C ARG A 22 -1.98 -1.97 8.73
N ALA A 23 -2.83 -1.29 7.99
CA ALA A 23 -2.78 -1.32 6.54
C ALA A 23 -2.97 0.09 5.99
N ARG A 24 -2.26 0.38 4.91
CA ARG A 24 -2.47 1.63 4.19
C ARG A 24 -3.51 1.40 3.11
N ILE A 25 -4.40 2.36 2.94
CA ILE A 25 -5.41 2.29 1.88
C ILE A 25 -4.78 2.79 0.59
N TRP A 26 -4.92 1.98 -0.46
CA TRP A 26 -4.56 2.35 -1.81
C TRP A 26 -5.84 2.40 -2.62
N GLU A 27 -6.00 3.40 -3.45
CA GLU A 27 -7.21 3.62 -4.24
C GLU A 27 -6.91 3.52 -5.72
N GLY A 28 -7.84 2.99 -6.48
CA GLY A 28 -7.64 2.87 -7.90
C GLY A 28 -8.85 2.32 -8.62
N GLU A 29 -8.58 1.70 -9.76
CA GLU A 29 -9.63 1.22 -10.66
C GLU A 29 -9.23 -0.10 -11.30
N THR A 30 -10.24 -0.90 -11.61
CA THR A 30 -10.07 -2.08 -12.45
C THR A 30 -9.93 -1.65 -13.91
N GLU A 31 -9.66 -2.60 -14.80
CA GLU A 31 -9.58 -2.33 -16.22
C GLU A 31 -10.87 -1.70 -16.79
N SER A 32 -12.00 -2.05 -16.21
CA SER A 32 -13.30 -1.54 -16.66
C SER A 32 -13.73 -0.25 -15.95
N GLY A 33 -12.87 0.32 -15.12
CA GLY A 33 -13.15 1.59 -14.48
C GLY A 33 -13.90 1.50 -13.16
N ILE A 34 -14.00 0.31 -12.59
CA ILE A 34 -14.66 0.13 -11.30
C ILE A 34 -13.74 0.64 -10.19
N LYS A 35 -14.23 1.57 -9.38
CA LYS A 35 -13.44 2.11 -8.27
C LYS A 35 -13.25 1.07 -7.19
N VAL A 36 -12.01 0.91 -6.72
CA VAL A 36 -11.67 -0.07 -5.71
C VAL A 36 -10.74 0.52 -4.66
N HIS A 37 -10.73 -0.12 -3.50
CA HIS A 37 -9.79 0.16 -2.42
C HIS A 37 -9.02 -1.10 -2.11
N CYS A 38 -7.73 -0.97 -1.90
CA CYS A 38 -6.89 -2.11 -1.49
C CYS A 38 -6.29 -1.80 -0.12
N TYR A 39 -6.26 -2.81 0.74
CA TYR A 39 -5.70 -2.68 2.08
C TYR A 39 -4.33 -3.33 2.06
N VAL A 40 -3.30 -2.51 1.96
CA VAL A 40 -1.94 -3.00 1.77
C VAL A 40 -1.24 -3.05 3.12
N THR A 41 -0.90 -4.25 3.57
CA THR A 41 -0.23 -4.46 4.85
C THR A 41 1.28 -4.47 4.72
N ARG A 42 1.79 -4.82 3.56
CA ARG A 42 3.23 -4.89 3.32
C ARG A 42 3.52 -4.77 1.83
N ILE A 43 4.60 -4.10 1.52
CA ILE A 43 5.15 -4.07 0.17
C ILE A 43 6.60 -4.53 0.30
N ALA A 44 6.96 -5.53 -0.48
CA ALA A 44 8.31 -6.07 -0.49
C ALA A 44 8.95 -5.81 -1.84
N ILE A 45 10.23 -5.51 -1.81
CA ILE A 45 11.01 -5.35 -3.03
C ILE A 45 11.44 -6.74 -3.52
N ASP A 46 11.54 -6.90 -4.83
CA ASP A 46 12.01 -8.15 -5.40
C ASP A 46 13.44 -8.42 -4.91
N GLU A 47 13.73 -9.67 -4.55
CA GLU A 47 15.03 -10.03 -3.99
C GLU A 47 16.21 -9.77 -4.93
N LYS A 48 15.94 -9.72 -6.24
CA LYS A 48 16.97 -9.45 -7.24
C LYS A 48 17.13 -7.97 -7.57
N GLU A 49 16.25 -7.14 -7.02
CA GLU A 49 16.30 -5.71 -7.25
C GLU A 49 17.38 -5.06 -6.41
N THR A 50 18.17 -4.19 -7.02
CA THR A 50 19.28 -3.53 -6.33
C THR A 50 18.96 -2.11 -5.87
N ARG A 51 17.85 -1.54 -6.32
CA ARG A 51 17.48 -0.16 -6.01
C ARG A 51 16.72 -0.04 -4.70
N VAL A 52 17.27 -0.62 -3.65
CA VAL A 52 16.63 -0.64 -2.34
C VAL A 52 16.47 0.76 -1.77
N THR A 53 17.48 1.61 -1.91
CA THR A 53 17.44 2.97 -1.40
C THR A 53 16.35 3.81 -2.08
N GLU A 54 16.20 3.64 -3.39
CA GLU A 54 15.15 4.35 -4.12
C GLU A 54 13.77 3.89 -3.67
N PHE A 55 13.62 2.58 -3.47
CA PHE A 55 12.36 2.02 -3.01
C PHE A 55 11.98 2.54 -1.63
N GLU A 56 12.94 2.59 -0.70
CA GLU A 56 12.71 3.12 0.62
C GLU A 56 12.30 4.59 0.58
N ARG A 57 12.92 5.37 -0.29
CA ARG A 57 12.56 6.77 -0.45
C ARG A 57 11.14 6.93 -0.98
N GLU A 58 10.75 6.12 -1.95
CA GLU A 58 9.40 6.17 -2.50
C GLU A 58 8.36 5.83 -1.45
N LEU A 59 8.67 4.88 -0.56
CA LEU A 59 7.78 4.54 0.55
C LEU A 59 7.65 5.72 1.52
N GLU A 60 8.75 6.38 1.82
CA GLU A 60 8.75 7.53 2.74
C GLU A 60 7.96 8.71 2.19
N GLU A 61 8.06 8.97 0.89
CA GLU A 61 7.31 10.05 0.25
C GLU A 61 5.80 9.88 0.42
N GLN A 62 5.35 8.64 0.53
CA GLN A 62 3.94 8.33 0.69
C GLN A 62 3.55 8.12 2.15
N ALA A 63 4.48 8.29 3.08
CA ALA A 63 4.17 8.07 4.49
C ALA A 63 3.22 9.16 4.98
N PRO A 64 2.26 8.81 5.87
CA PRO A 64 1.42 9.82 6.49
C PRO A 64 2.27 10.79 7.28
N PRO A 65 1.82 12.03 7.46
CA PRO A 65 2.54 12.97 8.31
C PRO A 65 2.77 12.34 9.67
N SER A 66 3.96 12.54 10.19
CA SER A 66 4.30 12.02 11.49
C SER A 66 3.40 12.63 12.54
N ALA A 67 2.77 11.80 13.30
CA ALA A 67 1.96 12.28 14.39
C ALA A 67 2.86 12.49 15.61
#